data_1ca0514bb3c7c674ba4e248640084799
#
_entry.id   1ca0514bb3c7c674ba4e248640084799
#
_cell.length_a   1.000
_cell.length_b   1.000
_cell.length_c   1.000
_cell.angle_alpha   90.00
_cell.angle_beta   90.00
_cell.angle_gamma   90.00
#
_symmetry.space_group_name_H-M   'P 1'
#
loop_
_entity.id
_entity.type
_entity.pdbx_description
1 polymer ?
#
loop_
_entity_poly.entity_id
_entity_poly.type
_entity_poly.pdbx_seq_one_letter_code
_entity_poly.pdbx_strand_id
1 'polypeptide(L)'
;KTDYPQKLERRLHLLPNPIDIKIDMQNDESKLSLRAGYEHESIFKHIQKTVEFVSNNPAWVLMDDTIAQLRNAQALSILPSFPIEIPTQQVELFREQYFAQIAQLLPIKSDIVHWQDVNAEPTPRLYLHDNNKDKTLRADMRFGYGEHELPLAKDDSYAVETVPDSWDLIRIHRQLQREQYFYQLLTDPAYKLKRAGNNFPYGRLELRARAHPFDFLLH
;
A
#
# COMPACT_ATOMS: atom_id res chain seq x y z
N LYS A 1 -3.71 56.75 0.39
CA LYS A 1 -4.17 55.78 -0.64
C LYS A 1 -3.52 54.47 -0.28
N THR A 2 -4.31 53.61 0.29
CA THR A 2 -3.91 52.20 0.58
C THR A 2 -4.16 51.44 -0.72
N ASP A 3 -3.08 51.10 -1.42
CA ASP A 3 -3.14 50.16 -2.54
C ASP A 3 -3.49 48.78 -1.99
N TYR A 4 -4.74 48.37 -2.13
CA TYR A 4 -5.12 46.98 -1.94
C TYR A 4 -4.45 46.16 -3.06
N PRO A 5 -3.73 45.10 -2.73
CA PRO A 5 -3.20 44.22 -3.76
C PRO A 5 -4.36 43.72 -4.62
N GLN A 6 -4.25 43.91 -5.95
CA GLN A 6 -5.22 43.37 -6.89
C GLN A 6 -5.36 41.85 -6.59
N LYS A 7 -6.55 41.44 -6.15
CA LYS A 7 -6.88 40.03 -6.05
C LYS A 7 -6.76 39.44 -7.45
N LEU A 8 -5.72 38.66 -7.67
CA LEU A 8 -5.62 37.83 -8.86
C LEU A 8 -6.73 36.76 -8.74
N GLU A 9 -7.82 37.00 -9.48
CA GLU A 9 -8.87 35.99 -9.62
C GLU A 9 -8.30 34.82 -10.40
N ARG A 10 -8.15 33.70 -9.74
CA ARG A 10 -7.71 32.43 -10.34
C ARG A 10 -8.97 31.67 -10.76
N ARG A 11 -9.07 31.31 -12.03
CA ARG A 11 -10.12 30.40 -12.50
C ARG A 11 -9.76 28.98 -12.14
N LEU A 12 -10.62 28.32 -11.35
CA LEU A 12 -10.47 26.93 -10.98
C LEU A 12 -11.37 26.06 -11.86
N HIS A 13 -10.85 24.93 -12.28
CA HIS A 13 -11.57 23.91 -13.04
C HIS A 13 -11.97 22.77 -12.10
N LEU A 14 -13.27 22.52 -11.97
CA LEU A 14 -13.79 21.40 -11.21
C LEU A 14 -13.94 20.19 -12.15
N LEU A 15 -13.28 19.07 -11.81
CA LEU A 15 -13.50 17.82 -12.52
C LEU A 15 -14.81 17.18 -12.03
N PRO A 16 -15.73 16.81 -12.96
CA PRO A 16 -17.04 16.28 -12.59
C PRO A 16 -16.98 14.88 -12.00
N ASN A 17 -15.95 14.10 -12.35
CA ASN A 17 -15.78 12.72 -11.92
C ASN A 17 -14.55 12.57 -11.04
N PRO A 18 -14.58 11.68 -10.03
CA PRO A 18 -13.41 11.33 -9.24
C PRO A 18 -12.30 10.73 -10.12
N ILE A 19 -11.07 11.10 -9.82
CA ILE A 19 -9.87 10.65 -10.54
C ILE A 19 -9.00 9.75 -9.67
N ASP A 20 -8.15 8.98 -10.34
CA ASP A 20 -7.05 8.23 -9.71
C ASP A 20 -5.74 8.92 -10.02
N ILE A 21 -4.94 9.16 -8.98
CA ILE A 21 -3.56 9.59 -9.17
C ILE A 21 -2.73 8.37 -9.58
N LYS A 22 -1.88 8.56 -10.58
CA LYS A 22 -0.94 7.57 -11.08
C LYS A 22 0.47 8.17 -11.12
N ILE A 23 1.46 7.31 -11.12
CA ILE A 23 2.85 7.70 -11.29
C ILE A 23 3.25 7.43 -12.74
N ASP A 24 3.73 8.46 -13.43
CA ASP A 24 4.46 8.31 -14.70
C ASP A 24 5.94 8.10 -14.38
N MET A 25 6.45 6.92 -14.73
CA MET A 25 7.84 6.53 -14.49
C MET A 25 8.61 6.53 -15.82
N GLN A 26 9.62 7.37 -15.89
CA GLN A 26 10.48 7.52 -17.05
C GLN A 26 11.93 7.25 -16.64
N ASN A 27 12.58 6.33 -17.36
CA ASN A 27 13.99 6.02 -17.16
C ASN A 27 14.79 6.57 -18.33
N ASP A 28 15.69 7.49 -18.06
CA ASP A 28 16.68 7.96 -19.02
C ASP A 28 18.10 7.53 -18.60
N GLU A 29 19.11 7.78 -19.44
CA GLU A 29 20.48 7.34 -19.19
C GLU A 29 21.10 7.94 -17.92
N SER A 30 20.57 9.06 -17.42
CA SER A 30 21.14 9.82 -16.32
C SER A 30 20.40 9.64 -15.01
N LYS A 31 19.08 9.34 -15.06
CA LYS A 31 18.21 9.24 -13.88
C LYS A 31 16.90 8.53 -14.17
N LEU A 32 16.29 8.03 -13.10
CA LEU A 32 14.91 7.61 -13.07
C LEU A 32 14.04 8.76 -12.53
N SER A 33 13.03 9.16 -13.29
CA SER A 33 12.07 10.22 -12.91
C SER A 33 10.71 9.64 -12.63
N LEU A 34 10.15 9.98 -11.46
CA LEU A 34 8.79 9.64 -11.07
C LEU A 34 7.98 10.93 -10.96
N ARG A 35 6.90 11.02 -11.72
CA ARG A 35 6.02 12.19 -11.73
C ARG A 35 4.59 11.77 -11.44
N ALA A 36 3.94 12.43 -10.49
CA ALA A 36 2.53 12.22 -10.24
C ALA A 36 1.67 12.89 -11.31
N GLY A 37 0.55 12.26 -11.65
CA GLY A 37 -0.39 12.78 -12.62
C GLY A 37 -1.71 12.03 -12.58
N TYR A 38 -2.62 12.38 -13.46
CA TYR A 38 -3.93 11.76 -13.60
C TYR A 38 -4.37 11.73 -15.07
N GLU A 39 -5.27 10.82 -15.39
CA GLU A 39 -5.88 10.76 -16.73
C GLU A 39 -7.16 11.57 -16.76
N HIS A 40 -7.28 12.43 -17.77
CA HIS A 40 -8.49 13.19 -18.09
C HIS A 40 -8.69 13.20 -19.61
N GLU A 41 -9.86 12.77 -20.06
CA GLU A 41 -10.18 12.66 -21.50
C GLU A 41 -9.13 11.87 -22.30
N SER A 42 -8.65 10.75 -21.73
CA SER A 42 -7.61 9.89 -22.29
C SER A 42 -6.22 10.53 -22.43
N ILE A 43 -6.02 11.70 -21.84
CA ILE A 43 -4.72 12.39 -21.80
C ILE A 43 -4.16 12.33 -20.38
N PHE A 44 -2.91 11.92 -20.27
CA PHE A 44 -2.22 11.96 -18.98
C PHE A 44 -1.70 13.36 -18.70
N LYS A 45 -2.13 13.94 -17.58
CA LYS A 45 -1.72 15.28 -17.13
C LYS A 45 -0.81 15.17 -15.91
N HIS A 46 0.42 15.66 -16.02
CA HIS A 46 1.33 15.75 -14.89
C HIS A 46 0.90 16.87 -13.93
N ILE A 47 1.01 16.62 -12.65
CA ILE A 47 0.87 17.62 -11.61
C ILE A 47 2.18 18.40 -11.53
N GLN A 48 2.13 19.69 -11.82
CA GLN A 48 3.33 20.53 -11.94
C GLN A 48 3.62 21.34 -10.68
N LYS A 49 2.61 21.62 -9.88
CA LYS A 49 2.71 22.45 -8.67
C LYS A 49 2.30 21.65 -7.44
N THR A 50 2.41 22.31 -6.31
CA THR A 50 2.03 21.75 -5.01
C THR A 50 0.55 21.35 -5.02
N VAL A 51 0.27 20.17 -4.49
CA VAL A 51 -1.09 19.70 -4.24
C VAL A 51 -1.56 20.26 -2.91
N GLU A 52 -2.66 20.99 -2.94
CA GLU A 52 -3.30 21.52 -1.74
C GLU A 52 -4.50 20.66 -1.36
N PHE A 53 -4.58 20.32 -0.07
CA PHE A 53 -5.71 19.58 0.46
C PHE A 53 -6.90 20.50 0.69
N VAL A 54 -8.05 20.10 0.13
CA VAL A 54 -9.31 20.81 0.33
C VAL A 54 -10.16 20.10 1.40
N SER A 55 -10.22 18.75 1.34
CA SER A 55 -10.96 17.92 2.29
C SER A 55 -10.40 16.50 2.28
N ASN A 56 -10.52 15.78 3.42
CA ASN A 56 -10.04 14.40 3.55
C ASN A 56 -11.14 13.35 3.39
N ASN A 57 -12.40 13.69 3.61
CA ASN A 57 -13.49 12.73 3.49
C ASN A 57 -14.79 13.39 2.98
N PRO A 58 -15.12 13.25 1.68
CA PRO A 58 -14.28 12.61 0.66
C PRO A 58 -13.00 13.41 0.39
N ALA A 59 -11.98 12.73 -0.17
CA ALA A 59 -10.70 13.35 -0.47
C ALA A 59 -10.81 14.29 -1.67
N TRP A 60 -10.66 15.59 -1.43
CA TRP A 60 -10.62 16.63 -2.46
C TRP A 60 -9.28 17.33 -2.45
N VAL A 61 -8.76 17.59 -3.64
CA VAL A 61 -7.47 18.26 -3.84
C VAL A 61 -7.57 19.38 -4.85
N LEU A 62 -6.73 20.37 -4.67
CA LEU A 62 -6.42 21.40 -5.66
C LEU A 62 -5.05 21.09 -6.24
N MET A 63 -5.00 20.81 -7.52
CA MET A 63 -3.79 20.49 -8.29
C MET A 63 -3.68 21.50 -9.42
N ASP A 64 -2.62 22.30 -9.40
CA ASP A 64 -2.50 23.42 -10.32
C ASP A 64 -3.75 24.35 -10.26
N ASP A 65 -4.58 24.36 -11.29
CA ASP A 65 -5.84 25.13 -11.34
C ASP A 65 -7.07 24.20 -11.32
N THR A 66 -6.88 22.92 -10.97
CA THR A 66 -7.91 21.89 -11.04
C THR A 66 -8.29 21.39 -9.66
N ILE A 67 -9.57 21.44 -9.33
CA ILE A 67 -10.14 20.78 -8.15
C ILE A 67 -10.70 19.43 -8.58
N ALA A 68 -10.30 18.38 -7.86
CA ALA A 68 -10.76 17.03 -8.13
C ALA A 68 -11.00 16.22 -6.85
N GLN A 69 -11.96 15.33 -6.90
CA GLN A 69 -12.12 14.28 -5.89
C GLN A 69 -11.21 13.11 -6.25
N LEU A 70 -10.50 12.57 -5.25
CA LEU A 70 -9.67 11.38 -5.43
C LEU A 70 -10.44 10.11 -5.08
N ARG A 71 -10.29 9.06 -5.90
CA ARG A 71 -10.72 7.69 -5.55
C ARG A 71 -9.70 7.02 -4.63
N ASN A 72 -8.40 7.21 -4.93
CA ASN A 72 -7.31 6.65 -4.15
C ASN A 72 -6.79 7.67 -3.13
N ALA A 73 -7.50 7.81 -2.01
CA ALA A 73 -7.14 8.78 -0.97
C ALA A 73 -5.72 8.53 -0.38
N GLN A 74 -5.19 7.30 -0.45
CA GLN A 74 -3.81 6.98 -0.04
C GLN A 74 -2.77 7.80 -0.78
N ALA A 75 -3.07 8.24 -2.01
CA ALA A 75 -2.21 9.12 -2.80
C ALA A 75 -1.80 10.39 -2.04
N LEU A 76 -2.66 10.89 -1.15
CA LEU A 76 -2.45 12.12 -0.40
C LEU A 76 -1.18 12.09 0.46
N SER A 77 -0.82 10.92 0.98
CA SER A 77 0.35 10.78 1.86
C SER A 77 1.68 10.92 1.15
N ILE A 78 1.72 10.63 -0.15
CA ILE A 78 2.97 10.59 -0.93
C ILE A 78 3.06 11.68 -2.00
N LEU A 79 1.93 12.26 -2.41
CA LEU A 79 1.88 13.31 -3.42
C LEU A 79 2.84 14.49 -3.19
N PRO A 80 3.00 15.01 -1.96
CA PRO A 80 3.93 16.11 -1.71
C PRO A 80 5.40 15.77 -1.98
N SER A 81 5.74 14.48 -2.10
CA SER A 81 7.10 14.03 -2.41
C SER A 81 7.45 14.10 -3.90
N PHE A 82 6.47 14.27 -4.79
CA PHE A 82 6.70 14.35 -6.24
C PHE A 82 7.02 15.76 -6.72
N PRO A 83 7.84 15.91 -7.78
CA PRO A 83 8.53 14.85 -8.52
C PRO A 83 9.71 14.24 -7.76
N ILE A 84 9.97 12.94 -7.97
CA ILE A 84 11.12 12.25 -7.40
C ILE A 84 12.10 11.99 -8.53
N GLU A 85 13.35 12.39 -8.35
CA GLU A 85 14.45 12.09 -9.26
C GLU A 85 15.49 11.22 -8.58
N ILE A 86 15.78 10.07 -9.15
CA ILE A 86 16.66 9.05 -8.58
C ILE A 86 17.88 8.95 -9.50
N PRO A 87 19.09 9.34 -9.02
CA PRO A 87 20.33 9.20 -9.78
C PRO A 87 20.59 7.74 -10.15
N THR A 88 21.22 7.51 -11.30
CA THR A 88 21.48 6.15 -11.82
C THR A 88 22.13 5.23 -10.79
N GLN A 89 23.04 5.76 -9.93
CA GLN A 89 23.73 4.98 -8.91
C GLN A 89 22.80 4.48 -7.78
N GLN A 90 21.60 5.07 -7.64
CA GLN A 90 20.63 4.71 -6.61
C GLN A 90 19.41 3.95 -7.15
N VAL A 91 19.32 3.78 -8.46
CA VAL A 91 18.18 3.13 -9.12
C VAL A 91 17.99 1.70 -8.65
N GLU A 92 19.07 0.96 -8.47
CA GLU A 92 19.03 -0.42 -7.98
C GLU A 92 18.47 -0.49 -6.55
N LEU A 93 19.02 0.31 -5.65
CA LEU A 93 18.56 0.40 -4.28
C LEU A 93 17.08 0.81 -4.21
N PHE A 94 16.67 1.75 -5.05
CA PHE A 94 15.27 2.16 -5.14
C PHE A 94 14.37 1.01 -5.59
N ARG A 95 14.77 0.27 -6.63
CA ARG A 95 14.03 -0.87 -7.16
C ARG A 95 13.81 -1.94 -6.09
N GLU A 96 14.86 -2.29 -5.35
CA GLU A 96 14.79 -3.34 -4.35
C GLU A 96 14.00 -2.96 -3.10
N GLN A 97 14.12 -1.73 -2.63
CA GLN A 97 13.63 -1.36 -1.31
C GLN A 97 12.34 -0.54 -1.32
N TYR A 98 12.08 0.25 -2.37
CA TYR A 98 11.01 1.24 -2.36
C TYR A 98 9.98 1.06 -3.47
N PHE A 99 10.35 0.45 -4.58
CA PHE A 99 9.51 0.41 -5.77
C PHE A 99 8.17 -0.30 -5.53
N ALA A 100 8.18 -1.49 -4.90
CA ALA A 100 6.94 -2.20 -4.56
C ALA A 100 6.05 -1.40 -3.59
N GLN A 101 6.66 -0.70 -2.62
CA GLN A 101 5.90 0.11 -1.66
C GLN A 101 5.17 1.27 -2.35
N ILE A 102 5.84 1.94 -3.29
CA ILE A 102 5.23 3.00 -4.09
C ILE A 102 4.14 2.45 -4.99
N ALA A 103 4.39 1.32 -5.66
CA ALA A 103 3.44 0.65 -6.53
C ALA A 103 2.20 0.11 -5.77
N GLN A 104 2.35 -0.22 -4.48
CA GLN A 104 1.25 -0.58 -3.59
C GLN A 104 0.32 0.63 -3.33
N LEU A 105 0.88 1.83 -3.24
CA LEU A 105 0.13 3.05 -2.94
C LEU A 105 -0.50 3.67 -4.19
N LEU A 106 0.23 3.69 -5.30
CA LEU A 106 -0.17 4.37 -6.52
C LEU A 106 0.08 3.50 -7.76
N PRO A 107 -0.88 3.41 -8.69
CA PRO A 107 -0.67 2.76 -9.98
C PRO A 107 0.47 3.42 -10.75
N ILE A 108 1.35 2.60 -11.31
CA ILE A 108 2.49 3.06 -12.12
C ILE A 108 2.14 2.93 -13.60
N LYS A 109 2.36 4.01 -14.34
CA LYS A 109 2.33 4.06 -15.79
C LYS A 109 3.77 4.10 -16.30
N SER A 110 4.17 3.08 -17.05
CA SER A 110 5.52 2.99 -17.63
C SER A 110 5.53 1.92 -18.71
N ASP A 111 6.38 2.09 -19.72
CA ASP A 111 6.55 1.09 -20.78
C ASP A 111 7.49 -0.06 -20.38
N ILE A 112 8.22 0.10 -19.26
CA ILE A 112 9.17 -0.90 -18.75
C ILE A 112 8.65 -1.71 -17.58
N VAL A 113 7.46 -1.40 -17.07
CA VAL A 113 6.84 -2.09 -15.93
C VAL A 113 5.73 -2.99 -16.41
N HIS A 114 5.88 -4.29 -16.21
CA HIS A 114 4.84 -5.26 -16.51
C HIS A 114 4.26 -5.82 -15.22
N TRP A 115 2.93 -6.05 -15.23
CA TRP A 115 2.22 -6.57 -14.09
C TRP A 115 1.87 -8.04 -14.31
N GLN A 116 2.15 -8.86 -13.30
CA GLN A 116 1.68 -10.24 -13.22
C GLN A 116 0.64 -10.33 -12.10
N ASP A 117 -0.55 -10.83 -12.43
CA ASP A 117 -1.63 -10.98 -11.45
C ASP A 117 -1.66 -12.41 -10.91
N VAL A 118 -1.60 -12.54 -9.58
CA VAL A 118 -1.74 -13.82 -8.86
C VAL A 118 -3.11 -13.87 -8.20
N ASN A 119 -3.94 -14.82 -8.66
CA ASN A 119 -5.30 -15.05 -8.18
C ASN A 119 -5.40 -16.46 -7.54
N ALA A 120 -4.56 -16.76 -6.57
CA ALA A 120 -4.58 -18.04 -5.86
C ALA A 120 -5.51 -18.00 -4.65
N GLU A 121 -5.94 -19.17 -4.17
CA GLU A 121 -6.64 -19.27 -2.90
C GLU A 121 -5.65 -19.17 -1.73
N PRO A 122 -6.01 -18.45 -0.64
CA PRO A 122 -5.14 -18.32 0.52
C PRO A 122 -5.03 -19.64 1.29
N THR A 123 -3.81 -20.07 1.53
CA THR A 123 -3.50 -21.19 2.41
C THR A 123 -2.98 -20.63 3.73
N PRO A 124 -3.67 -20.84 4.87
CA PRO A 124 -3.22 -20.32 6.15
C PRO A 124 -1.93 -21.03 6.61
N ARG A 125 -1.00 -20.25 7.13
CA ARG A 125 0.26 -20.70 7.73
C ARG A 125 0.42 -20.08 9.11
N LEU A 126 0.77 -20.89 10.09
CA LEU A 126 0.96 -20.44 11.46
C LEU A 126 2.41 -20.70 11.88
N TYR A 127 3.15 -19.63 12.15
CA TYR A 127 4.53 -19.70 12.62
C TYR A 127 4.57 -19.54 14.14
N LEU A 128 5.05 -20.55 14.83
CA LEU A 128 5.14 -20.54 16.28
C LEU A 128 6.55 -20.14 16.74
N HIS A 129 6.61 -19.17 17.64
CA HIS A 129 7.84 -18.66 18.22
C HIS A 129 7.78 -18.75 19.74
N ASP A 130 8.74 -19.44 20.34
CA ASP A 130 8.89 -19.46 21.79
C ASP A 130 9.51 -18.14 22.28
N ASN A 131 8.85 -17.52 23.25
CA ASN A 131 9.39 -16.35 23.95
C ASN A 131 9.81 -16.75 25.36
N ASN A 132 11.03 -17.24 25.49
CA ASN A 132 11.58 -17.73 26.75
C ASN A 132 11.61 -16.66 27.87
N LYS A 133 11.64 -15.36 27.53
CA LYS A 133 11.65 -14.28 28.52
C LYS A 133 10.33 -14.13 29.25
N ASP A 134 9.23 -14.22 28.50
CA ASP A 134 7.87 -13.99 29.02
C ASP A 134 7.10 -15.29 29.27
N LYS A 135 7.72 -16.45 29.00
CA LYS A 135 7.06 -17.77 29.02
C LYS A 135 5.75 -17.78 28.23
N THR A 136 5.76 -17.14 27.07
CA THR A 136 4.62 -17.07 26.15
C THR A 136 5.01 -17.68 24.83
N LEU A 137 4.06 -18.37 24.20
CA LEU A 137 4.16 -18.80 22.81
C LEU A 137 3.57 -17.68 21.94
N ARG A 138 4.33 -17.21 20.97
CA ARG A 138 3.85 -16.30 19.94
C ARG A 138 3.53 -17.04 18.67
N ALA A 139 2.49 -16.63 18.00
CA ALA A 139 2.09 -17.17 16.72
C ALA A 139 1.91 -16.02 15.71
N ASP A 140 2.60 -16.11 14.58
CA ASP A 140 2.43 -15.19 13.46
C ASP A 140 1.64 -15.89 12.37
N MET A 141 0.48 -15.35 12.03
CA MET A 141 -0.37 -15.86 10.97
C MET A 141 0.00 -15.22 9.64
N ARG A 142 0.22 -16.07 8.65
CA ARG A 142 0.48 -15.69 7.26
C ARG A 142 -0.38 -16.48 6.31
N PHE A 143 -0.44 -16.05 5.05
CA PHE A 143 -1.19 -16.72 3.99
C PHE A 143 -0.32 -16.94 2.77
N GLY A 144 -0.27 -18.20 2.33
CA GLY A 144 0.35 -18.57 1.06
C GLY A 144 -0.63 -18.33 -0.10
N TYR A 145 -0.17 -17.62 -1.11
CA TYR A 145 -0.84 -17.41 -2.40
C TYR A 145 0.03 -18.00 -3.51
N GLY A 146 -0.11 -19.31 -3.76
CA GLY A 146 0.86 -20.03 -4.59
C GLY A 146 2.24 -20.03 -3.94
N GLU A 147 3.24 -19.46 -4.63
CA GLU A 147 4.62 -19.35 -4.13
C GLU A 147 4.86 -18.16 -3.21
N HIS A 148 3.91 -17.22 -3.16
CA HIS A 148 4.00 -16.00 -2.37
C HIS A 148 3.46 -16.18 -0.98
N GLU A 149 4.06 -15.50 0.01
CA GLU A 149 3.62 -15.55 1.38
C GLU A 149 3.44 -14.15 1.97
N LEU A 150 2.21 -13.84 2.36
CA LEU A 150 1.83 -12.53 2.86
C LEU A 150 1.46 -12.59 4.35
N PRO A 151 1.80 -11.57 5.15
CA PRO A 151 1.24 -11.41 6.49
C PRO A 151 -0.27 -11.14 6.39
N LEU A 152 -1.04 -11.47 7.43
CA LEU A 152 -2.44 -11.07 7.51
C LEU A 152 -2.54 -9.55 7.41
N ALA A 153 -3.41 -9.04 6.54
CA ALA A 153 -3.74 -7.63 6.43
C ALA A 153 -5.18 -7.37 6.86
N LYS A 154 -5.44 -6.11 7.23
CA LYS A 154 -6.76 -5.69 7.65
C LYS A 154 -7.64 -5.28 6.47
N ASP A 155 -7.11 -4.43 5.60
CA ASP A 155 -7.90 -3.70 4.61
C ASP A 155 -7.32 -3.76 3.18
N ASP A 156 -6.09 -4.27 2.99
CA ASP A 156 -5.44 -4.28 1.68
C ASP A 156 -6.02 -5.38 0.79
N SER A 157 -6.65 -5.02 -0.30
CA SER A 157 -7.26 -5.97 -1.27
C SER A 157 -6.22 -6.68 -2.15
N TYR A 158 -5.00 -6.19 -2.20
CA TYR A 158 -3.87 -6.80 -2.89
C TYR A 158 -2.55 -6.44 -2.21
N ALA A 159 -1.52 -7.22 -2.51
CA ALA A 159 -0.13 -6.91 -2.17
C ALA A 159 0.70 -6.80 -3.44
N VAL A 160 1.79 -6.03 -3.40
CA VAL A 160 2.71 -5.87 -4.52
C VAL A 160 4.09 -6.34 -4.11
N GLU A 161 4.68 -7.18 -4.96
CA GLU A 161 6.07 -7.63 -4.85
C GLU A 161 6.83 -7.29 -6.14
N THR A 162 8.14 -7.10 -6.03
CA THR A 162 9.02 -6.92 -7.19
C THR A 162 9.55 -8.27 -7.67
N VAL A 163 9.69 -8.43 -8.96
CA VAL A 163 10.49 -9.52 -9.52
C VAL A 163 11.97 -9.15 -9.38
N PRO A 164 12.83 -10.02 -8.82
CA PRO A 164 14.26 -9.75 -8.71
C PRO A 164 14.87 -9.36 -10.05
N ASP A 165 15.77 -8.39 -10.04
CA ASP A 165 16.51 -7.89 -11.22
C ASP A 165 15.65 -7.37 -12.37
N SER A 166 14.37 -7.04 -12.10
CA SER A 166 13.41 -6.56 -13.09
C SER A 166 12.61 -5.37 -12.57
N TRP A 167 11.97 -4.65 -13.47
CA TRP A 167 10.92 -3.67 -13.16
C TRP A 167 9.52 -4.30 -13.12
N ASP A 168 9.44 -5.61 -13.31
CA ASP A 168 8.16 -6.30 -13.26
C ASP A 168 7.62 -6.36 -11.84
N LEU A 169 6.31 -6.25 -11.74
CA LEU A 169 5.57 -6.24 -10.48
C LEU A 169 4.59 -7.40 -10.45
N ILE A 170 4.51 -8.06 -9.31
CA ILE A 170 3.54 -9.09 -9.02
C ILE A 170 2.46 -8.50 -8.15
N ARG A 171 1.21 -8.55 -8.62
CA ARG A 171 0.04 -8.15 -7.85
C ARG A 171 -0.67 -9.40 -7.34
N ILE A 172 -0.65 -9.58 -6.04
CA ILE A 172 -1.27 -10.73 -5.37
C ILE A 172 -2.63 -10.28 -4.86
N HIS A 173 -3.70 -10.75 -5.50
CA HIS A 173 -5.07 -10.44 -5.11
C HIS A 173 -5.46 -11.22 -3.85
N ARG A 174 -5.83 -10.48 -2.79
CA ARG A 174 -6.15 -11.06 -1.49
C ARG A 174 -7.62 -11.42 -1.38
N GLN A 175 -7.89 -12.53 -0.73
CA GLN A 175 -9.24 -12.95 -0.37
C GLN A 175 -9.49 -12.64 1.12
N LEU A 176 -9.63 -11.35 1.44
CA LEU A 176 -9.70 -10.85 2.82
C LEU A 176 -10.76 -11.56 3.66
N GLN A 177 -11.91 -11.90 3.09
CA GLN A 177 -12.97 -12.62 3.81
C GLN A 177 -12.51 -14.01 4.27
N ARG A 178 -11.78 -14.74 3.44
CA ARG A 178 -11.20 -16.04 3.80
C ARG A 178 -10.09 -15.89 4.82
N GLU A 179 -9.20 -14.92 4.66
CA GLU A 179 -8.16 -14.63 5.64
C GLU A 179 -8.74 -14.30 7.00
N GLN A 180 -9.76 -13.45 7.05
CA GLN A 180 -10.47 -13.09 8.29
C GLN A 180 -11.19 -14.29 8.92
N TYR A 181 -11.78 -15.16 8.13
CA TYR A 181 -12.40 -16.37 8.61
C TYR A 181 -11.38 -17.27 9.33
N PHE A 182 -10.22 -17.54 8.73
CA PHE A 182 -9.16 -18.32 9.38
C PHE A 182 -8.63 -17.65 10.63
N TYR A 183 -8.48 -16.34 10.61
CA TYR A 183 -8.06 -15.58 11.79
C TYR A 183 -9.09 -15.69 12.93
N GLN A 184 -10.38 -15.62 12.63
CA GLN A 184 -11.44 -15.79 13.60
C GLN A 184 -11.46 -17.20 14.22
N LEU A 185 -11.23 -18.23 13.41
CA LEU A 185 -11.10 -19.59 13.93
C LEU A 185 -9.99 -19.70 14.98
N LEU A 186 -8.82 -19.10 14.72
CA LEU A 186 -7.70 -19.13 15.67
C LEU A 186 -7.95 -18.29 16.92
N THR A 187 -8.70 -17.22 16.79
CA THR A 187 -9.03 -16.33 17.93
C THR A 187 -10.27 -16.76 18.69
N ASP A 188 -10.88 -17.91 18.34
CA ASP A 188 -11.96 -18.50 19.11
C ASP A 188 -11.51 -18.68 20.58
N PRO A 189 -12.33 -18.26 21.56
CA PRO A 189 -12.02 -18.38 22.97
C PRO A 189 -11.66 -19.80 23.42
N ALA A 190 -12.12 -20.85 22.70
CA ALA A 190 -11.79 -22.24 22.97
C ALA A 190 -10.29 -22.51 22.88
N TYR A 191 -9.57 -21.84 21.97
CA TYR A 191 -8.12 -22.03 21.79
C TYR A 191 -7.25 -21.17 22.71
N LYS A 192 -7.84 -20.25 23.47
CA LYS A 192 -7.14 -19.37 24.42
C LYS A 192 -6.04 -18.50 23.79
N LEU A 193 -6.02 -18.38 22.46
CA LEU A 193 -5.16 -17.46 21.73
C LEU A 193 -5.73 -16.05 21.83
N LYS A 194 -4.88 -15.08 22.12
CA LYS A 194 -5.26 -13.68 22.18
C LYS A 194 -4.43 -12.87 21.18
N ARG A 195 -5.06 -11.87 20.61
CA ARG A 195 -4.34 -10.88 19.79
C ARG A 195 -3.23 -10.26 20.65
N ALA A 196 -2.01 -10.25 20.12
CA ALA A 196 -0.93 -9.48 20.70
C ALA A 196 -1.30 -7.98 20.75
N GLY A 197 -0.73 -7.24 21.71
CA GLY A 197 -1.09 -5.84 21.94
C GLY A 197 -0.92 -4.96 20.68
N ASN A 198 -1.44 -3.75 20.72
CA ASN A 198 -1.48 -2.83 19.57
C ASN A 198 -0.11 -2.46 18.97
N ASN A 199 0.98 -2.73 19.68
CA ASN A 199 2.35 -2.48 19.20
C ASN A 199 2.90 -3.60 18.31
N PHE A 200 2.13 -4.65 18.05
CA PHE A 200 2.53 -5.76 17.20
C PHE A 200 1.79 -5.74 15.86
N PRO A 201 2.39 -6.30 14.80
CA PRO A 201 1.74 -6.44 13.52
C PRO A 201 0.36 -7.12 13.64
N TYR A 202 -0.57 -6.73 12.80
CA TYR A 202 -1.86 -7.40 12.69
C TYR A 202 -1.64 -8.87 12.34
N GLY A 203 -2.40 -9.77 12.96
CA GLY A 203 -2.22 -11.23 12.77
C GLY A 203 -1.27 -11.89 13.76
N ARG A 204 -0.58 -11.14 14.62
CA ARG A 204 0.20 -11.73 15.72
C ARG A 204 -0.70 -12.11 16.89
N LEU A 205 -0.56 -13.35 17.34
CA LEU A 205 -1.31 -13.93 18.45
C LEU A 205 -0.36 -14.32 19.58
N GLU A 206 -0.86 -14.31 20.80
CA GLU A 206 -0.12 -14.78 22.00
C GLU A 206 -0.93 -15.82 22.76
N LEU A 207 -0.26 -16.92 23.12
CA LEU A 207 -0.77 -17.93 24.03
C LEU A 207 -0.10 -17.75 25.39
N ARG A 208 -0.84 -17.39 26.41
CA ARG A 208 -0.31 -17.31 27.77
C ARG A 208 -0.10 -18.70 28.36
N ALA A 209 1.07 -18.97 28.92
CA ALA A 209 1.62 -20.25 29.35
C ALA A 209 0.85 -21.07 30.40
N ARG A 210 -0.38 -20.70 30.77
CA ARG A 210 -1.25 -21.50 31.68
C ARG A 210 -2.11 -22.54 30.95
N ALA A 211 -2.12 -22.52 29.61
CA ALA A 211 -2.78 -23.55 28.81
C ALA A 211 -1.69 -24.45 28.21
N HIS A 212 -1.95 -25.73 28.09
CA HIS A 212 -1.03 -26.62 27.38
C HIS A 212 -0.79 -26.09 25.98
N PRO A 213 0.45 -25.75 25.58
CA PRO A 213 0.71 -25.02 24.34
C PRO A 213 0.32 -25.76 23.06
N PHE A 214 -0.05 -27.04 23.17
CA PHE A 214 -0.38 -27.88 22.02
C PHE A 214 -1.85 -28.32 21.94
N ASP A 215 -2.71 -27.91 22.88
CA ASP A 215 -4.14 -28.29 22.84
C ASP A 215 -4.87 -27.81 21.59
N PHE A 216 -4.39 -26.74 20.95
CA PHE A 216 -4.96 -26.21 19.70
C PHE A 216 -4.49 -26.95 18.44
N LEU A 217 -3.40 -27.75 18.52
CA LEU A 217 -2.91 -28.53 17.39
C LEU A 217 -3.60 -29.91 17.28
N LEU A 218 -4.44 -30.26 18.25
CA LEU A 218 -5.11 -31.56 18.33
C LEU A 218 -6.58 -31.53 17.87
N HIS A 219 -7.07 -30.39 17.42
CA HIS A 219 -8.41 -30.14 16.87
C HIS A 219 -8.31 -29.51 15.49
#